data_021fd4e5ec2aa4e400ec67d2b4eb2df6
#
_entry.id   021fd4e5ec2aa4e400ec67d2b4eb2df6
#
_cell.length_a   1.000
_cell.length_b   1.000
_cell.length_c   1.000
_cell.angle_alpha   90.00
_cell.angle_beta   90.00
_cell.angle_gamma   90.00
#
_symmetry.space_group_name_H-M   'P 1'
#
loop_
_entity.id
_entity.type
_entity.pdbx_description
1 polymer ?
#
loop_
_entity_poly.entity_id
_entity_poly.type
_entity_poly.pdbx_seq_one_letter_code
_entity_poly.pdbx_strand_id
1 'polypeptide(L)'
;KLLYSVAGLYAITATNNIIDSFVLRADGKLTQTSIDNISTLLGAIGKGFMAAWFIGVGYVIYKYYRKIKSDGLKLVAGITFSVVNIILSQMNSHIDIHMLEEGDKPALFYICGIVGSLGVIMILDFLSKRISLSGLDFWGKNSLAVMCTHTVFGLRSVAYFGWEKVTFLPDVGNHKYVGQCIIILAILMMIEYSLILIINSKFWFLLGKKKSQIVS
;
A
#
# COMPACT_ATOMS: atom_id res chain seq x y z
N LYS A 1 17.75 13.31 -14.11
CA LYS A 1 17.02 12.27 -13.35
C LYS A 1 16.65 12.77 -11.94
N LEU A 2 17.57 13.41 -11.22
CA LEU A 2 17.28 14.07 -9.93
C LEU A 2 16.19 15.16 -10.08
N LEU A 3 16.21 15.87 -11.22
CA LEU A 3 15.22 16.92 -11.52
C LEU A 3 13.78 16.37 -11.58
N TYR A 4 13.59 15.15 -12.11
CA TYR A 4 12.27 14.52 -12.18
C TYR A 4 11.75 14.11 -10.79
N SER A 5 12.63 13.68 -9.87
CA SER A 5 12.23 13.34 -8.51
C SER A 5 11.87 14.59 -7.69
N VAL A 6 12.61 15.68 -7.86
CA VAL A 6 12.29 16.98 -7.23
C VAL A 6 11.01 17.57 -7.83
N ALA A 7 10.83 17.48 -9.15
CA ALA A 7 9.59 17.92 -9.81
C ALA A 7 8.37 17.11 -9.34
N GLY A 8 8.55 15.80 -9.11
CA GLY A 8 7.49 14.95 -8.58
C GLY A 8 7.06 15.35 -7.16
N LEU A 9 8.02 15.57 -6.26
CA LEU A 9 7.75 16.09 -4.91
C LEU A 9 7.06 17.45 -4.95
N TYR A 10 7.56 18.35 -5.78
CA TYR A 10 6.95 19.67 -5.94
C TYR A 10 5.52 19.59 -6.47
N ALA A 11 5.26 18.69 -7.42
CA ALA A 11 3.92 18.48 -7.96
C ALA A 11 2.93 17.97 -6.90
N ILE A 12 3.38 17.08 -5.98
CA ILE A 12 2.55 16.57 -4.88
C ILE A 12 2.21 17.71 -3.91
N THR A 13 3.22 18.46 -3.46
CA THR A 13 3.01 19.60 -2.55
C THR A 13 2.14 20.68 -3.22
N ALA A 14 2.35 20.94 -4.52
CA ALA A 14 1.51 21.88 -5.27
C ALA A 14 0.05 21.40 -5.38
N THR A 15 -0.17 20.09 -5.54
CA THR A 15 -1.52 19.52 -5.59
C THR A 15 -2.25 19.74 -4.26
N ASN A 16 -1.61 19.49 -3.13
CA ASN A 16 -2.19 19.72 -1.81
C ASN A 16 -2.52 21.21 -1.61
N ASN A 17 -1.60 22.11 -1.94
CA ASN A 17 -1.84 23.56 -1.85
C ASN A 17 -2.98 24.03 -2.76
N ILE A 18 -3.14 23.42 -3.94
CA ILE A 18 -4.25 23.71 -4.87
C ILE A 18 -5.57 23.25 -4.27
N ILE A 19 -5.62 22.06 -3.67
CA ILE A 19 -6.81 21.52 -2.99
C ILE A 19 -7.25 22.48 -1.89
N ASP A 20 -6.33 22.83 -0.98
CA ASP A 20 -6.61 23.72 0.15
C ASP A 20 -7.08 25.11 -0.31
N SER A 21 -6.37 25.68 -1.31
CA SER A 21 -6.74 26.99 -1.89
C SER A 21 -8.08 26.96 -2.61
N PHE A 22 -8.41 25.82 -3.25
CA PHE A 22 -9.68 25.63 -3.91
C PHE A 22 -10.83 25.54 -2.91
N VAL A 23 -10.67 24.73 -1.87
CA VAL A 23 -11.67 24.59 -0.78
C VAL A 23 -11.95 25.94 -0.13
N LEU A 24 -10.89 26.67 0.25
CA LEU A 24 -11.02 28.00 0.87
C LEU A 24 -11.70 29.04 -0.04
N ARG A 25 -11.46 28.99 -1.36
CA ARG A 25 -12.07 29.96 -2.30
C ARG A 25 -13.48 29.58 -2.76
N ALA A 26 -13.82 28.33 -2.66
CA ALA A 26 -15.12 27.81 -3.08
C ALA A 26 -16.19 28.00 -2.00
N ASP A 27 -15.78 28.36 -0.78
CA ASP A 27 -16.68 28.55 0.34
C ASP A 27 -17.78 29.58 0.00
N GLY A 28 -19.03 29.14 0.05
CA GLY A 28 -20.21 29.95 -0.29
C GLY A 28 -20.52 30.12 -1.78
N LYS A 29 -19.71 29.59 -2.73
CA LYS A 29 -19.94 29.72 -4.18
C LYS A 29 -20.36 28.41 -4.87
N LEU A 30 -20.05 27.28 -4.30
CA LEU A 30 -20.36 25.95 -4.81
C LEU A 30 -21.14 25.16 -3.78
N THR A 31 -21.92 24.17 -4.26
CA THR A 31 -22.55 23.22 -3.35
C THR A 31 -21.46 22.33 -2.72
N GLN A 32 -21.66 21.93 -1.45
CA GLN A 32 -20.72 21.06 -0.73
C GLN A 32 -20.37 19.80 -1.54
N THR A 33 -21.36 19.19 -2.18
CA THR A 33 -21.14 18.01 -3.05
C THR A 33 -20.18 18.30 -4.21
N SER A 34 -20.21 19.49 -4.80
CA SER A 34 -19.29 19.86 -5.88
C SER A 34 -17.87 20.05 -5.37
N ILE A 35 -17.72 20.63 -4.17
CA ILE A 35 -16.42 20.78 -3.50
C ILE A 35 -15.82 19.41 -3.21
N ASP A 36 -16.60 18.49 -2.64
CA ASP A 36 -16.16 17.14 -2.29
C ASP A 36 -15.73 16.34 -3.52
N ASN A 37 -16.48 16.43 -4.62
CA ASN A 37 -16.15 15.75 -5.86
C ASN A 37 -14.84 16.27 -6.48
N ILE A 38 -14.63 17.57 -6.49
CA ILE A 38 -13.40 18.17 -7.05
C ILE A 38 -12.21 17.86 -6.16
N SER A 39 -12.36 17.97 -4.85
CA SER A 39 -11.31 17.60 -3.88
C SER A 39 -10.92 16.13 -4.02
N THR A 40 -11.88 15.24 -4.19
CA THR A 40 -11.64 13.81 -4.43
C THR A 40 -10.86 13.58 -5.73
N LEU A 41 -11.22 14.28 -6.82
CA LEU A 41 -10.51 14.16 -8.09
C LEU A 41 -9.07 14.68 -8.00
N LEU A 42 -8.86 15.83 -7.38
CA LEU A 42 -7.53 16.40 -7.16
C LEU A 42 -6.69 15.50 -6.26
N GLY A 43 -7.29 14.94 -5.20
CA GLY A 43 -6.66 13.96 -4.33
C GLY A 43 -6.22 12.70 -5.08
N ALA A 44 -7.04 12.19 -6.01
CA ALA A 44 -6.67 11.05 -6.86
C ALA A 44 -5.47 11.37 -7.78
N ILE A 45 -5.41 12.59 -8.32
CA ILE A 45 -4.27 13.05 -9.13
C ILE A 45 -3.00 13.14 -8.28
N GLY A 46 -3.09 13.70 -7.06
CA GLY A 46 -1.96 13.78 -6.12
C GLY A 46 -1.40 12.39 -5.75
N LYS A 47 -2.28 11.43 -5.44
CA LYS A 47 -1.89 10.03 -5.20
C LYS A 47 -1.21 9.41 -6.41
N GLY A 48 -1.67 9.73 -7.62
CA GLY A 48 -1.05 9.29 -8.87
C GLY A 48 0.39 9.82 -9.02
N PHE A 49 0.64 11.09 -8.73
CA PHE A 49 1.98 11.66 -8.73
C PHE A 49 2.88 11.04 -7.66
N MET A 50 2.36 10.82 -6.45
CA MET A 50 3.09 10.15 -5.38
C MET A 50 3.51 8.72 -5.80
N ALA A 51 2.60 7.95 -6.36
CA ALA A 51 2.88 6.61 -6.87
C ALA A 51 3.93 6.64 -8.00
N ALA A 52 3.79 7.56 -8.96
CA ALA A 52 4.74 7.72 -10.06
C ALA A 52 6.15 8.08 -9.55
N TRP A 53 6.23 8.90 -8.50
CA TRP A 53 7.50 9.24 -7.87
C TRP A 53 8.17 8.02 -7.26
N PHE A 54 7.45 7.22 -6.46
CA PHE A 54 7.99 5.98 -5.87
C PHE A 54 8.43 4.98 -6.94
N ILE A 55 7.67 4.83 -8.03
CA ILE A 55 8.03 3.98 -9.17
C ILE A 55 9.36 4.48 -9.81
N GLY A 56 9.47 5.79 -10.03
CA GLY A 56 10.67 6.40 -10.60
C GLY A 56 11.90 6.18 -9.73
N VAL A 57 11.78 6.40 -8.43
CA VAL A 57 12.86 6.15 -7.44
C VAL A 57 13.18 4.66 -7.39
N GLY A 58 12.20 3.79 -7.34
CA GLY A 58 12.38 2.33 -7.36
C GLY A 58 13.15 1.84 -8.58
N TYR A 59 12.86 2.39 -9.78
CA TYR A 59 13.60 2.09 -11.00
C TYR A 59 15.08 2.46 -10.91
N VAL A 60 15.38 3.62 -10.33
CA VAL A 60 16.79 4.07 -10.14
C VAL A 60 17.50 3.16 -9.16
N ILE A 61 16.88 2.87 -8.02
CA ILE A 61 17.43 2.02 -6.96
C ILE A 61 17.66 0.60 -7.46
N TYR A 62 16.75 0.04 -8.22
CA TYR A 62 16.86 -1.31 -8.77
C TYR A 62 18.14 -1.52 -9.57
N LYS A 63 18.59 -0.50 -10.30
CA LYS A 63 19.85 -0.55 -11.05
C LYS A 63 21.07 -0.75 -10.15
N TYR A 64 21.08 -0.15 -8.96
CA TYR A 64 22.17 -0.30 -7.98
C TYR A 64 22.01 -1.57 -7.16
N TYR A 65 20.78 -1.92 -6.78
CA TYR A 65 20.45 -3.13 -6.07
C TYR A 65 20.97 -4.39 -6.77
N ARG A 66 20.80 -4.49 -8.08
CA ARG A 66 21.29 -5.61 -8.90
C ARG A 66 22.82 -5.82 -8.85
N LYS A 67 23.59 -4.81 -8.45
CA LYS A 67 25.06 -4.93 -8.31
C LYS A 67 25.45 -5.62 -7.02
N ILE A 68 24.58 -5.72 -6.03
CA ILE A 68 24.84 -6.37 -4.75
C ILE A 68 24.71 -7.89 -4.95
N LYS A 69 25.86 -8.58 -5.00
CA LYS A 69 25.89 -10.04 -5.25
C LYS A 69 25.85 -10.86 -3.96
N SER A 70 26.30 -10.31 -2.83
CA SER A 70 26.38 -11.02 -1.55
C SER A 70 25.02 -11.12 -0.87
N ASP A 71 24.53 -12.35 -0.68
CA ASP A 71 23.24 -12.61 -0.01
C ASP A 71 23.30 -12.24 1.47
N GLY A 72 24.43 -12.49 2.16
CA GLY A 72 24.62 -12.09 3.54
C GLY A 72 24.56 -10.57 3.73
N LEU A 73 25.19 -9.81 2.81
CA LEU A 73 25.12 -8.35 2.83
C LEU A 73 23.70 -7.85 2.63
N LYS A 74 22.91 -8.49 1.74
CA LYS A 74 21.51 -8.15 1.54
C LYS A 74 20.69 -8.36 2.80
N LEU A 75 20.88 -9.49 3.52
CA LEU A 75 20.17 -9.75 4.75
C LEU A 75 20.49 -8.73 5.83
N VAL A 76 21.78 -8.48 6.07
CA VAL A 76 22.21 -7.50 7.09
C VAL A 76 21.69 -6.11 6.76
N ALA A 77 21.87 -5.66 5.51
CA ALA A 77 21.34 -4.36 5.06
C ALA A 77 19.82 -4.30 5.16
N GLY A 78 19.11 -5.38 4.80
CA GLY A 78 17.65 -5.47 4.89
C GLY A 78 17.15 -5.32 6.34
N ILE A 79 17.76 -6.02 7.28
CA ILE A 79 17.45 -5.90 8.72
C ILE A 79 17.74 -4.49 9.21
N THR A 80 18.91 -3.94 8.86
CA THR A 80 19.32 -2.59 9.26
C THR A 80 18.33 -1.55 8.74
N PHE A 81 17.96 -1.61 7.47
CA PHE A 81 16.98 -0.69 6.89
C PHE A 81 15.60 -0.82 7.54
N SER A 82 15.17 -2.03 7.86
CA SER A 82 13.89 -2.25 8.56
C SER A 82 13.90 -1.64 9.96
N VAL A 83 14.97 -1.83 10.72
CA VAL A 83 15.13 -1.23 12.06
C VAL A 83 15.19 0.30 11.98
N VAL A 84 15.99 0.84 11.07
CA VAL A 84 16.09 2.29 10.83
C VAL A 84 14.71 2.86 10.43
N ASN A 85 13.97 2.16 9.59
CA ASN A 85 12.63 2.58 9.20
C ASN A 85 11.67 2.66 10.39
N ILE A 86 11.69 1.67 11.28
CA ILE A 86 10.87 1.68 12.50
C ILE A 86 11.22 2.88 13.37
N ILE A 87 12.51 3.18 13.56
CA ILE A 87 12.96 4.32 14.36
C ILE A 87 12.53 5.64 13.70
N LEU A 88 12.75 5.81 12.40
CA LEU A 88 12.40 7.03 11.68
C LEU A 88 10.89 7.25 11.63
N SER A 89 10.10 6.19 11.49
CA SER A 89 8.63 6.30 11.47
C SER A 89 8.05 6.84 12.77
N GLN A 90 8.70 6.58 13.92
CA GLN A 90 8.28 7.15 15.20
C GLN A 90 8.54 8.65 15.32
N MET A 91 9.36 9.21 14.43
CA MET A 91 9.70 10.66 14.43
C MET A 91 8.74 11.49 13.58
N ASN A 92 7.83 10.86 12.87
CA ASN A 92 6.77 11.52 12.11
C ASN A 92 5.44 11.40 12.87
N SER A 93 4.53 12.34 12.64
CA SER A 93 3.18 12.30 13.19
C SER A 93 2.28 11.32 12.41
N HIS A 94 0.99 11.40 12.64
CA HIS A 94 -0.01 10.61 11.93
C HIS A 94 0.13 10.78 10.40
N ILE A 95 0.09 9.66 9.69
CA ILE A 95 0.16 9.60 8.22
C ILE A 95 -1.15 8.99 7.72
N ASP A 96 -1.85 9.69 6.85
CA ASP A 96 -3.02 9.15 6.15
C ASP A 96 -2.90 9.40 4.64
N ILE A 97 -2.47 8.37 3.92
CA ILE A 97 -2.34 8.41 2.45
C ILE A 97 -3.71 8.62 1.78
N HIS A 98 -4.81 8.22 2.43
CA HIS A 98 -6.14 8.42 1.88
C HIS A 98 -6.49 9.91 1.82
N MET A 99 -6.09 10.68 2.84
CA MET A 99 -6.27 12.12 2.92
C MET A 99 -5.09 12.92 2.35
N LEU A 100 -4.04 12.26 1.83
CA LEU A 100 -2.76 12.86 1.41
C LEU A 100 -2.01 13.54 2.57
N GLU A 101 -2.25 13.09 3.79
CA GLU A 101 -1.51 13.57 4.96
C GLU A 101 -0.18 12.82 5.07
N GLU A 102 0.91 13.56 4.85
CA GLU A 102 2.29 13.03 4.89
C GLU A 102 2.92 13.12 6.29
N GLY A 103 2.16 13.60 7.27
CA GLY A 103 2.63 13.91 8.62
C GLY A 103 3.36 15.26 8.70
N ASP A 104 3.85 15.61 9.89
CA ASP A 104 4.52 16.91 10.13
C ASP A 104 5.83 17.05 9.35
N LYS A 105 6.43 15.93 8.95
CA LYS A 105 7.71 15.90 8.24
C LYS A 105 7.59 15.11 6.93
N PRO A 106 7.08 15.72 5.84
CA PRO A 106 6.88 15.04 4.57
C PRO A 106 8.12 14.32 4.04
N ALA A 107 9.32 14.90 4.25
CA ALA A 107 10.57 14.26 3.83
C ALA A 107 10.79 12.89 4.52
N LEU A 108 10.40 12.75 5.79
CA LEU A 108 10.48 11.46 6.50
C LEU A 108 9.53 10.43 5.92
N PHE A 109 8.33 10.83 5.51
CA PHE A 109 7.38 9.93 4.83
C PHE A 109 8.04 9.28 3.60
N TYR A 110 8.65 10.07 2.71
CA TYR A 110 9.30 9.55 1.52
C TYR A 110 10.54 8.71 1.82
N ILE A 111 11.35 9.13 2.80
CA ILE A 111 12.54 8.37 3.22
C ILE A 111 12.12 7.03 3.82
N CYS A 112 11.15 7.02 4.72
CA CYS A 112 10.62 5.80 5.34
C CYS A 112 10.03 4.86 4.28
N GLY A 113 9.29 5.38 3.31
CA GLY A 113 8.75 4.58 2.22
C GLY A 113 9.83 3.87 1.41
N ILE A 114 10.94 4.56 1.10
CA ILE A 114 12.06 3.99 0.37
C ILE A 114 12.84 2.99 1.23
N VAL A 115 13.26 3.39 2.43
CA VAL A 115 14.09 2.59 3.33
C VAL A 115 13.35 1.33 3.76
N GLY A 116 12.07 1.46 4.14
CA GLY A 116 11.23 0.33 4.52
C GLY A 116 11.02 -0.67 3.38
N SER A 117 10.70 -0.16 2.19
CA SER A 117 10.53 -1.02 1.01
C SER A 117 11.81 -1.77 0.65
N LEU A 118 12.96 -1.09 0.69
CA LEU A 118 14.26 -1.73 0.45
C LEU A 118 14.58 -2.79 1.49
N GLY A 119 14.32 -2.49 2.77
CA GLY A 119 14.51 -3.44 3.85
C GLY A 119 13.77 -4.74 3.61
N VAL A 120 12.46 -4.64 3.31
CA VAL A 120 11.61 -5.79 3.03
C VAL A 120 12.06 -6.55 1.78
N ILE A 121 12.35 -5.85 0.68
CA ILE A 121 12.80 -6.47 -0.57
C ILE A 121 14.10 -7.26 -0.37
N MET A 122 15.06 -6.71 0.38
CA MET A 122 16.33 -7.37 0.64
C MET A 122 16.17 -8.63 1.50
N ILE A 123 15.32 -8.58 2.52
CA ILE A 123 15.00 -9.75 3.35
C ILE A 123 14.29 -10.82 2.53
N LEU A 124 13.29 -10.43 1.73
CA LEU A 124 12.54 -11.37 0.91
C LEU A 124 13.39 -12.00 -0.20
N ASP A 125 14.32 -11.26 -0.82
CA ASP A 125 15.27 -11.80 -1.80
C ASP A 125 16.19 -12.86 -1.18
N PHE A 126 16.63 -12.64 0.06
CA PHE A 126 17.41 -13.62 0.80
C PHE A 126 16.58 -14.86 1.15
N LEU A 127 15.34 -14.68 1.62
CA LEU A 127 14.45 -15.78 2.02
C LEU A 127 14.00 -16.61 0.83
N SER A 128 13.66 -15.97 -0.30
CA SER A 128 13.16 -16.65 -1.50
C SER A 128 14.13 -17.68 -2.09
N LYS A 129 15.42 -17.52 -1.80
CA LYS A 129 16.46 -18.48 -2.21
C LYS A 129 16.56 -19.70 -1.31
N ARG A 130 15.92 -19.68 -0.15
CA ARG A 130 16.03 -20.72 0.90
C ARG A 130 14.70 -21.38 1.23
N ILE A 131 13.61 -20.65 1.08
CA ILE A 131 12.26 -21.08 1.45
C ILE A 131 11.36 -20.83 0.26
N SER A 132 10.48 -21.79 -0.03
CA SER A 132 9.44 -21.57 -1.03
C SER A 132 8.43 -20.54 -0.52
N LEU A 133 8.35 -19.40 -1.19
CA LEU A 133 7.41 -18.31 -0.89
C LEU A 133 6.14 -18.39 -1.76
N SER A 134 5.70 -19.61 -2.10
CA SER A 134 4.57 -19.83 -3.02
C SER A 134 3.29 -19.10 -2.61
N GLY A 135 3.02 -18.99 -1.30
CA GLY A 135 1.89 -18.21 -0.80
C GLY A 135 2.00 -16.73 -1.14
N LEU A 136 3.17 -16.12 -0.90
CA LEU A 136 3.41 -14.71 -1.23
C LEU A 136 3.41 -14.47 -2.74
N ASP A 137 3.91 -15.43 -3.54
CA ASP A 137 3.87 -15.37 -5.00
C ASP A 137 2.44 -15.35 -5.52
N PHE A 138 1.55 -16.17 -4.95
CA PHE A 138 0.12 -16.14 -5.27
C PHE A 138 -0.50 -14.75 -5.04
N TRP A 139 -0.28 -14.17 -3.85
CA TRP A 139 -0.80 -12.85 -3.52
C TRP A 139 -0.17 -11.73 -4.36
N GLY A 140 1.12 -11.83 -4.63
CA GLY A 140 1.82 -10.89 -5.51
C GLY A 140 1.28 -10.89 -6.93
N LYS A 141 1.13 -12.08 -7.53
CA LYS A 141 0.58 -12.24 -8.90
C LYS A 141 -0.88 -11.77 -9.03
N ASN A 142 -1.63 -11.78 -7.93
CA ASN A 142 -3.03 -11.39 -7.92
C ASN A 142 -3.29 -10.07 -7.18
N SER A 143 -2.24 -9.31 -6.87
CA SER A 143 -2.34 -8.07 -6.08
C SER A 143 -3.32 -7.04 -6.66
N LEU A 144 -3.37 -6.91 -7.99
CA LEU A 144 -4.34 -6.04 -8.67
C LEU A 144 -5.79 -6.50 -8.42
N ALA A 145 -6.03 -7.82 -8.50
CA ALA A 145 -7.35 -8.39 -8.22
C ALA A 145 -7.74 -8.13 -6.75
N VAL A 146 -6.81 -8.33 -5.80
CA VAL A 146 -7.01 -8.03 -4.38
C VAL A 146 -7.39 -6.57 -4.19
N MET A 147 -6.64 -5.63 -4.77
CA MET A 147 -6.93 -4.20 -4.67
C MET A 147 -8.32 -3.85 -5.19
N CYS A 148 -8.73 -4.43 -6.33
CA CYS A 148 -10.04 -4.17 -6.91
C CYS A 148 -11.17 -4.79 -6.07
N THR A 149 -11.00 -6.00 -5.54
CA THR A 149 -12.05 -6.69 -4.79
C THR A 149 -12.17 -6.20 -3.37
N HIS A 150 -11.07 -5.87 -2.73
CA HIS A 150 -11.01 -5.40 -1.35
C HIS A 150 -11.89 -4.17 -1.08
N THR A 151 -11.86 -3.20 -1.98
CA THR A 151 -12.60 -1.94 -1.84
C THR A 151 -14.00 -2.00 -2.43
N VAL A 152 -14.14 -2.58 -3.63
CA VAL A 152 -15.40 -2.52 -4.40
C VAL A 152 -16.49 -3.41 -3.81
N PHE A 153 -16.14 -4.61 -3.33
CA PHE A 153 -17.13 -5.55 -2.79
C PHE A 153 -17.41 -5.38 -1.29
N GLY A 154 -16.86 -4.35 -0.65
CA GLY A 154 -17.09 -4.13 0.78
C GLY A 154 -16.68 -5.32 1.66
N LEU A 155 -15.70 -6.11 1.21
CA LEU A 155 -15.26 -7.35 1.90
C LEU A 155 -14.86 -7.10 3.35
N ARG A 156 -14.35 -5.91 3.63
CA ARG A 156 -14.08 -5.47 5.00
C ARG A 156 -15.33 -5.51 5.88
N SER A 157 -16.46 -5.01 5.39
CA SER A 157 -17.74 -5.04 6.12
C SER A 157 -18.24 -6.46 6.33
N VAL A 158 -18.06 -7.34 5.32
CA VAL A 158 -18.40 -8.76 5.43
C VAL A 158 -17.51 -9.46 6.47
N ALA A 159 -16.23 -9.15 6.52
CA ALA A 159 -15.31 -9.71 7.51
C ALA A 159 -15.65 -9.24 8.94
N TYR A 160 -16.01 -7.97 9.12
CA TYR A 160 -16.51 -7.45 10.40
C TYR A 160 -17.82 -8.12 10.84
N PHE A 161 -18.78 -8.26 9.92
CA PHE A 161 -20.03 -8.96 10.20
C PHE A 161 -19.78 -10.42 10.60
N GLY A 162 -18.89 -11.11 9.90
CA GLY A 162 -18.46 -12.47 10.27
C GLY A 162 -17.85 -12.52 11.66
N TRP A 163 -17.02 -11.55 12.02
CA TRP A 163 -16.45 -11.44 13.35
C TRP A 163 -17.52 -11.27 14.42
N GLU A 164 -18.48 -10.35 14.26
CA GLU A 164 -19.56 -10.10 15.23
C GLU A 164 -20.40 -11.35 15.50
N LYS A 165 -20.56 -12.21 14.48
CA LYS A 165 -21.33 -13.47 14.62
C LYS A 165 -20.55 -14.58 15.29
N VAL A 166 -19.23 -14.58 15.19
CA VAL A 166 -18.36 -15.67 15.70
C VAL A 166 -17.85 -15.39 17.12
N THR A 167 -17.83 -14.14 17.57
CA THR A 167 -17.20 -13.81 18.85
C THR A 167 -18.16 -13.80 20.02
N PHE A 168 -18.10 -14.88 20.79
CA PHE A 168 -18.50 -14.95 22.20
C PHE A 168 -17.38 -14.54 23.16
N LEU A 169 -16.33 -13.85 22.68
CA LEU A 169 -15.18 -13.52 23.51
C LEU A 169 -15.45 -12.31 24.41
N PRO A 170 -15.25 -12.42 25.73
CA PRO A 170 -15.46 -11.32 26.65
C PRO A 170 -14.46 -10.17 26.41
N ASP A 171 -14.84 -8.99 26.86
CA ASP A 171 -14.12 -7.73 26.70
C ASP A 171 -12.84 -7.72 27.54
N VAL A 172 -11.71 -8.09 26.99
CA VAL A 172 -10.42 -8.15 27.67
C VAL A 172 -9.46 -7.11 27.08
N GLY A 173 -9.55 -5.87 27.52
CA GLY A 173 -8.55 -4.81 27.38
C GLY A 173 -7.93 -4.56 25.98
N ASN A 174 -6.89 -3.75 25.91
CA ASN A 174 -6.22 -3.33 24.65
C ASN A 174 -5.64 -4.50 23.80
N HIS A 175 -5.31 -5.65 24.39
CA HIS A 175 -4.84 -6.83 23.66
C HIS A 175 -5.93 -7.48 22.79
N LYS A 176 -7.20 -7.25 23.10
CA LYS A 176 -8.33 -7.70 22.31
C LYS A 176 -8.30 -7.14 20.89
N TYR A 177 -7.93 -5.86 20.73
CA TYR A 177 -7.90 -5.23 19.41
C TYR A 177 -6.89 -5.86 18.46
N VAL A 178 -5.72 -6.25 18.94
CA VAL A 178 -4.68 -6.89 18.12
C VAL A 178 -5.14 -8.29 17.67
N GLY A 179 -5.67 -9.09 18.60
CA GLY A 179 -6.21 -10.41 18.29
C GLY A 179 -7.40 -10.34 17.32
N GLN A 180 -8.28 -9.38 17.52
CA GLN A 180 -9.41 -9.10 16.65
C GLN A 180 -8.95 -8.74 15.23
N CYS A 181 -7.98 -7.82 15.09
CA CYS A 181 -7.44 -7.45 13.80
C CYS A 181 -6.81 -8.63 13.05
N ILE A 182 -6.09 -9.50 13.77
CA ILE A 182 -5.48 -10.70 13.17
C ILE A 182 -6.56 -11.66 12.65
N ILE A 183 -7.63 -11.90 13.41
CA ILE A 183 -8.70 -12.81 13.01
C ILE A 183 -9.50 -12.22 11.85
N ILE A 184 -9.85 -10.94 11.90
CA ILE A 184 -10.53 -10.25 10.80
C ILE A 184 -9.68 -10.31 9.53
N LEU A 185 -8.37 -10.07 9.63
CA LEU A 185 -7.44 -10.18 8.52
C LEU A 185 -7.41 -11.60 7.94
N ALA A 186 -7.37 -12.62 8.79
CA ALA A 186 -7.39 -14.02 8.36
C ALA A 186 -8.69 -14.38 7.63
N ILE A 187 -9.84 -13.95 8.15
CA ILE A 187 -11.14 -14.14 7.50
C ILE A 187 -11.17 -13.42 6.14
N LEU A 188 -10.72 -12.18 6.10
CA LEU A 188 -10.65 -11.39 4.88
C LEU A 188 -9.76 -12.08 3.83
N MET A 189 -8.57 -12.54 4.21
CA MET A 189 -7.67 -13.27 3.32
C MET A 189 -8.29 -14.57 2.79
N MET A 190 -9.05 -15.31 3.59
CA MET A 190 -9.75 -16.52 3.14
C MET A 190 -10.84 -16.20 2.12
N ILE A 191 -11.62 -15.14 2.36
CA ILE A 191 -12.66 -14.69 1.43
C ILE A 191 -12.04 -14.25 0.11
N GLU A 192 -11.00 -13.40 0.17
CA GLU A 192 -10.30 -12.90 -1.01
C GLU A 192 -9.62 -14.03 -1.79
N TYR A 193 -8.99 -14.99 -1.11
CA TYR A 193 -8.41 -16.16 -1.74
C TYR A 193 -9.45 -16.93 -2.57
N SER A 194 -10.61 -17.21 -1.98
CA SER A 194 -11.70 -17.90 -2.66
C SER A 194 -12.22 -17.10 -3.86
N LEU A 195 -12.36 -15.80 -3.70
CA LEU A 195 -12.81 -14.89 -4.76
C LEU A 195 -11.81 -14.86 -5.93
N ILE A 196 -10.51 -14.77 -5.64
CA ILE A 196 -9.45 -14.77 -6.64
C ILE A 196 -9.42 -16.09 -7.42
N LEU A 197 -9.65 -17.23 -6.76
CA LEU A 197 -9.76 -18.51 -7.45
C LEU A 197 -10.93 -18.53 -8.43
N ILE A 198 -12.08 -17.96 -8.04
CA ILE A 198 -13.25 -17.84 -8.92
C ILE A 198 -12.95 -16.88 -10.09
N ILE A 199 -12.34 -15.74 -9.81
CA ILE A 199 -11.97 -14.76 -10.86
C ILE A 199 -10.97 -15.38 -11.83
N ASN A 200 -9.92 -16.02 -11.36
CA ASN A 200 -8.95 -16.68 -12.23
C ASN A 200 -9.55 -17.81 -13.06
N SER A 201 -10.52 -18.57 -12.52
CA SER A 201 -11.12 -19.70 -13.24
C SER A 201 -12.17 -19.28 -14.25
N LYS A 202 -13.07 -18.35 -13.88
CA LYS A 202 -14.24 -17.99 -14.70
C LYS A 202 -14.14 -16.61 -15.36
N PHE A 203 -13.45 -15.68 -14.73
CA PHE A 203 -13.40 -14.27 -15.13
C PHE A 203 -11.98 -13.77 -15.46
N TRP A 204 -11.11 -14.68 -15.89
CA TRP A 204 -9.70 -14.41 -16.23
C TRP A 204 -9.52 -13.26 -17.22
N PHE A 205 -10.49 -13.05 -18.12
CA PHE A 205 -10.47 -11.99 -19.11
C PHE A 205 -10.55 -10.58 -18.48
N LEU A 206 -11.17 -10.44 -17.30
CA LEU A 206 -11.20 -9.16 -16.57
C LEU A 206 -9.81 -8.73 -16.09
N LEU A 207 -8.91 -9.69 -15.89
CA LEU A 207 -7.52 -9.45 -15.47
C LEU A 207 -6.56 -9.28 -16.67
N GLY A 208 -7.07 -9.27 -17.91
CA GLY A 208 -6.26 -9.21 -19.11
C GLY A 208 -5.35 -10.42 -19.33
N LYS A 209 -5.57 -11.52 -18.60
CA LYS A 209 -4.78 -12.76 -18.70
C LYS A 209 -5.25 -13.61 -19.89
N LYS A 210 -4.34 -14.35 -20.51
CA LYS A 210 -4.71 -15.38 -21.49
C LYS A 210 -5.01 -16.68 -20.74
N LYS A 211 -5.98 -17.47 -21.22
CA LYS A 211 -6.39 -18.75 -20.60
C LYS A 211 -5.21 -19.72 -20.39
N SER A 212 -4.20 -19.68 -21.26
CA SER A 212 -2.98 -20.49 -21.14
C SER A 212 -2.07 -20.13 -19.97
N GLN A 213 -2.24 -18.98 -19.36
CA GLN A 213 -1.41 -18.49 -18.23
C GLN A 213 -1.98 -18.85 -16.85
N ILE A 214 -3.12 -19.54 -16.81
CA ILE A 214 -3.82 -19.90 -15.56
C ILE A 214 -3.45 -21.33 -15.11
N VAL A 215 -3.00 -22.15 -16.03
CA VAL A 215 -2.75 -23.59 -15.82
C VAL A 215 -1.27 -23.87 -15.45
N SER A 216 -0.43 -22.86 -15.49
CA SER A 216 0.98 -22.92 -15.04
C SER A 216 1.15 -22.31 -13.65
#